data_1fb798d99e33a5664f234f65700ae82b
#
_entry.id   1fb798d99e33a5664f234f65700ae82b
#
_cell.length_a   1.000
_cell.length_b   1.000
_cell.length_c   1.000
_cell.angle_alpha   90.00
_cell.angle_beta   90.00
_cell.angle_gamma   90.00
#
_symmetry.space_group_name_H-M   'P 1'
#
loop_
_entity.id
_entity.type
_entity.pdbx_description
1 polymer ?
#
loop_
_entity_poly.entity_id
_entity_poly.type
_entity_poly.pdbx_seq_one_letter_code
_entity_poly.pdbx_strand_id
1 'polypeptide(L)'
;MRAQPKASHYVNGRYIDDERGASIPVIYPATGETIAELRSATQNIVELAVEAAREAQPAWARLKPVERGRILRRAADILRARNEELSRLETLDTGKAIQETLVADAASAADCLEFFAGAIAAFNGDYVDLGGPFAYTKREALGVCVGIGAWNYPIQIAGWKSAPALAMGNAMVFKPSENTPLSALALAEVYSEAGLPDGLFNVVQGYGDVGAALASHPAVDKISLTGSVPTGKKVLSLAGSHMKHATMELGGKSPLIVFDDADLENAIGGAMLGNFYSTGQVCSNGTRVFVQKGLHDRFVERLVERTKSIRIGDPLDPETQMGPLVSKAQHAKVMDYIAVGRSEGAELRCGGGVPSLQGFEGGFFVEPTVFTGVKDKMRIAREEIFGPVMSVLSFDSEDEVITRANDTEFGLAAGVFTKDLTRGHRVIGELKAGTCWINAYNLTPVEIPFGGAKQSGIGRENSLAALSHYSQLKSVYVETGDVQSPY
;
A
#
# COMPACT_ATOMS: atom_id res chain seq x y z
N MET A 1 16.88 -21.85 4.36
CA MET A 1 15.44 -21.86 4.70
C MET A 1 14.68 -21.99 3.39
N ARG A 2 13.60 -22.76 3.29
CA ARG A 2 12.84 -22.89 2.04
C ARG A 2 11.39 -22.50 2.28
N ALA A 3 10.82 -21.69 1.37
CA ALA A 3 9.43 -21.22 1.39
C ALA A 3 8.72 -21.52 0.05
N GLN A 4 9.09 -22.62 -0.61
CA GLN A 4 8.56 -23.03 -1.92
C GLN A 4 7.06 -23.34 -1.82
N PRO A 5 6.18 -22.63 -2.52
CA PRO A 5 4.77 -22.97 -2.60
C PRO A 5 4.54 -24.21 -3.50
N LYS A 6 3.30 -24.72 -3.50
CA LYS A 6 2.91 -25.92 -4.29
C LYS A 6 3.05 -25.70 -5.80
N ALA A 7 2.76 -24.47 -6.28
CA ALA A 7 2.98 -24.05 -7.65
C ALA A 7 3.05 -22.51 -7.70
N SER A 8 3.34 -21.94 -8.85
CA SER A 8 3.57 -20.50 -9.02
C SER A 8 2.29 -19.65 -9.03
N HIS A 9 1.19 -20.21 -9.50
CA HIS A 9 -0.08 -19.50 -9.65
C HIS A 9 -1.19 -20.19 -8.88
N TYR A 10 -2.22 -19.42 -8.51
CA TYR A 10 -3.47 -19.94 -7.94
C TYR A 10 -4.64 -19.45 -8.80
N VAL A 11 -5.24 -20.35 -9.57
CA VAL A 11 -6.29 -20.01 -10.53
C VAL A 11 -7.43 -21.01 -10.40
N ASN A 12 -8.67 -20.48 -10.35
CA ASN A 12 -9.87 -21.30 -10.26
C ASN A 12 -9.82 -22.36 -9.14
N GLY A 13 -9.47 -21.91 -7.92
CA GLY A 13 -9.44 -22.74 -6.72
C GLY A 13 -8.26 -23.71 -6.61
N ARG A 14 -7.27 -23.66 -7.48
CA ARG A 14 -6.16 -24.61 -7.50
C ARG A 14 -4.82 -24.00 -7.87
N TYR A 15 -3.76 -24.62 -7.40
CA TYR A 15 -2.39 -24.33 -7.80
C TYR A 15 -2.11 -24.86 -9.22
N ILE A 16 -1.48 -24.02 -10.04
CA ILE A 16 -1.05 -24.37 -11.40
C ILE A 16 0.31 -23.77 -11.73
N ASP A 17 1.01 -24.40 -12.64
CA ASP A 17 2.28 -23.94 -13.24
C ASP A 17 2.21 -23.96 -14.77
N ASP A 18 3.08 -23.17 -15.41
CA ASP A 18 3.42 -23.28 -16.81
C ASP A 18 4.96 -23.20 -16.94
N GLU A 19 5.59 -24.33 -17.26
CA GLU A 19 7.04 -24.44 -17.37
C GLU A 19 7.66 -23.50 -18.41
N ARG A 20 6.85 -22.97 -19.35
CA ARG A 20 7.27 -22.00 -20.37
C ARG A 20 7.45 -20.59 -19.78
N GLY A 21 6.96 -20.33 -18.58
CA GLY A 21 7.12 -19.07 -17.89
C GLY A 21 8.56 -18.80 -17.48
N ALA A 22 8.99 -17.55 -17.56
CA ALA A 22 10.31 -17.12 -17.09
C ALA A 22 10.46 -17.40 -15.59
N SER A 23 11.65 -17.76 -15.14
CA SER A 23 11.96 -17.97 -13.71
C SER A 23 11.85 -16.67 -12.91
N ILE A 24 11.28 -16.77 -11.71
CA ILE A 24 11.21 -15.71 -10.70
C ILE A 24 11.87 -16.27 -9.42
N PRO A 25 13.16 -15.98 -9.18
CA PRO A 25 13.79 -16.34 -7.93
C PRO A 25 13.25 -15.49 -6.79
N VAL A 26 12.81 -16.12 -5.71
CA VAL A 26 12.41 -15.45 -4.47
C VAL A 26 13.60 -15.43 -3.54
N ILE A 27 14.07 -14.23 -3.21
CA ILE A 27 15.28 -14.02 -2.44
C ILE A 27 14.91 -13.65 -1.01
N TYR A 28 15.51 -14.33 -0.02
CA TYR A 28 15.41 -13.86 1.37
C TYR A 28 16.33 -12.64 1.56
N PRO A 29 15.79 -11.45 1.83
CA PRO A 29 16.58 -10.22 1.83
C PRO A 29 17.67 -10.17 2.92
N ALA A 30 17.51 -10.94 4.00
CA ALA A 30 18.48 -10.94 5.09
C ALA A 30 19.77 -11.70 4.75
N THR A 31 19.72 -12.72 3.88
CA THR A 31 20.90 -13.50 3.52
C THR A 31 21.29 -13.38 2.04
N GLY A 32 20.38 -12.88 1.20
CA GLY A 32 20.56 -12.87 -0.26
C GLY A 32 20.38 -14.24 -0.93
N GLU A 33 19.96 -15.26 -0.17
CA GLU A 33 19.76 -16.63 -0.67
C GLU A 33 18.39 -16.81 -1.33
N THR A 34 18.32 -17.66 -2.34
CA THR A 34 17.06 -18.07 -2.97
C THR A 34 16.31 -19.04 -2.06
N ILE A 35 15.09 -18.68 -1.64
CA ILE A 35 14.22 -19.48 -0.76
C ILE A 35 13.10 -20.21 -1.52
N ALA A 36 12.74 -19.72 -2.70
CA ALA A 36 11.77 -20.33 -3.61
C ALA A 36 12.07 -19.95 -5.05
N GLU A 37 11.53 -20.71 -5.99
CA GLU A 37 11.58 -20.41 -7.41
C GLU A 37 10.18 -20.55 -8.01
N LEU A 38 9.68 -19.46 -8.60
CA LEU A 38 8.38 -19.41 -9.25
C LEU A 38 8.53 -19.17 -10.75
N ARG A 39 7.42 -19.28 -11.46
CA ARG A 39 7.34 -18.99 -12.90
C ARG A 39 6.47 -17.76 -13.15
N SER A 40 6.88 -16.93 -14.08
CA SER A 40 6.04 -15.84 -14.60
C SER A 40 4.87 -16.40 -15.40
N ALA A 41 3.70 -15.82 -15.29
CA ALA A 41 2.54 -16.20 -16.07
C ALA A 41 2.82 -16.04 -17.56
N THR A 42 2.50 -17.06 -18.35
CA THR A 42 2.40 -16.98 -19.78
C THR A 42 1.05 -16.33 -20.15
N GLN A 43 0.87 -15.96 -21.43
CA GLN A 43 -0.44 -15.45 -21.91
C GLN A 43 -1.56 -16.46 -21.62
N ASN A 44 -1.29 -17.77 -21.72
CA ASN A 44 -2.27 -18.80 -21.39
C ASN A 44 -2.71 -18.78 -19.92
N ILE A 45 -1.79 -18.55 -18.97
CA ILE A 45 -2.14 -18.41 -17.54
C ILE A 45 -2.95 -17.14 -17.31
N VAL A 46 -2.61 -16.03 -17.97
CA VAL A 46 -3.37 -14.77 -17.88
C VAL A 46 -4.81 -14.98 -18.37
N GLU A 47 -4.98 -15.61 -19.54
CA GLU A 47 -6.32 -15.91 -20.11
C GLU A 47 -7.13 -16.81 -19.16
N LEU A 48 -6.54 -17.90 -18.65
CA LEU A 48 -7.19 -18.80 -17.71
C LEU A 48 -7.66 -18.09 -16.43
N ALA A 49 -6.85 -17.18 -15.89
CA ALA A 49 -7.19 -16.45 -14.66
C ALA A 49 -8.34 -15.44 -14.93
N VAL A 50 -8.29 -14.71 -16.03
CA VAL A 50 -9.35 -13.74 -16.39
C VAL A 50 -10.65 -14.46 -16.75
N GLU A 51 -10.59 -15.57 -17.48
CA GLU A 51 -11.77 -16.36 -17.83
C GLU A 51 -12.43 -16.95 -16.57
N ALA A 52 -11.65 -17.55 -15.65
CA ALA A 52 -12.18 -18.06 -14.40
C ALA A 52 -12.88 -16.95 -13.58
N ALA A 53 -12.30 -15.75 -13.55
CA ALA A 53 -12.90 -14.60 -12.89
C ALA A 53 -14.21 -14.18 -13.56
N ARG A 54 -14.25 -14.12 -14.89
CA ARG A 54 -15.41 -13.75 -15.70
C ARG A 54 -16.57 -14.74 -15.54
N GLU A 55 -16.26 -16.03 -15.46
CA GLU A 55 -17.28 -17.09 -15.29
C GLU A 55 -17.89 -17.08 -13.88
N ALA A 56 -17.06 -16.90 -12.85
CA ALA A 56 -17.50 -16.96 -11.45
C ALA A 56 -18.26 -15.69 -11.00
N GLN A 57 -17.88 -14.51 -11.51
CA GLN A 57 -18.35 -13.20 -11.05
C GLN A 57 -19.87 -13.01 -11.09
N PRO A 58 -20.62 -13.38 -12.16
CA PRO A 58 -22.05 -13.08 -12.24
C PRO A 58 -22.90 -13.80 -11.15
N ALA A 59 -22.50 -15.02 -10.77
CA ALA A 59 -23.19 -15.75 -9.69
C ALA A 59 -22.91 -15.08 -8.33
N TRP A 60 -21.66 -14.63 -8.11
CA TRP A 60 -21.24 -13.92 -6.92
C TRP A 60 -21.96 -12.56 -6.74
N ALA A 61 -22.07 -11.79 -7.83
CA ALA A 61 -22.77 -10.51 -7.82
C ALA A 61 -24.25 -10.62 -7.47
N ARG A 62 -24.89 -11.75 -7.79
CA ARG A 62 -26.30 -12.02 -7.47
C ARG A 62 -26.55 -12.42 -6.00
N LEU A 63 -25.52 -12.82 -5.27
CA LEU A 63 -25.67 -13.10 -3.83
C LEU A 63 -26.05 -11.83 -3.06
N LYS A 64 -26.84 -11.99 -2.02
CA LYS A 64 -27.12 -10.87 -1.12
C LYS A 64 -25.81 -10.34 -0.52
N PRO A 65 -25.67 -9.01 -0.35
CA PRO A 65 -24.45 -8.42 0.23
C PRO A 65 -24.03 -9.06 1.57
N VAL A 66 -25.00 -9.38 2.43
CA VAL A 66 -24.73 -10.04 3.72
C VAL A 66 -24.15 -11.45 3.56
N GLU A 67 -24.46 -12.17 2.50
CA GLU A 67 -23.93 -13.52 2.25
C GLU A 67 -22.46 -13.44 1.82
N ARG A 68 -22.13 -12.47 0.96
CA ARG A 68 -20.73 -12.17 0.61
C ARG A 68 -19.94 -11.74 1.85
N GLY A 69 -20.53 -10.86 2.67
CA GLY A 69 -19.91 -10.41 3.93
C GLY A 69 -19.60 -11.57 4.89
N ARG A 70 -20.46 -12.57 5.00
CA ARG A 70 -20.21 -13.75 5.85
C ARG A 70 -18.97 -14.54 5.42
N ILE A 71 -18.71 -14.66 4.12
CA ILE A 71 -17.52 -15.34 3.59
C ILE A 71 -16.28 -14.52 3.90
N LEU A 72 -16.30 -13.21 3.65
CA LEU A 72 -15.18 -12.32 3.99
C LEU A 72 -14.88 -12.30 5.48
N ARG A 73 -15.90 -12.36 6.34
CA ARG A 73 -15.71 -12.46 7.78
C ARG A 73 -14.98 -13.74 8.18
N ARG A 74 -15.36 -14.91 7.63
CA ARG A 74 -14.63 -16.16 7.87
C ARG A 74 -13.18 -16.07 7.39
N ALA A 75 -12.92 -15.43 6.25
CA ALA A 75 -11.55 -15.22 5.77
C ALA A 75 -10.73 -14.35 6.75
N ALA A 76 -11.33 -13.31 7.33
CA ALA A 76 -10.69 -12.50 8.36
C ALA A 76 -10.35 -13.33 9.62
N ASP A 77 -11.26 -14.18 10.06
CA ASP A 77 -11.02 -15.05 11.21
C ASP A 77 -9.88 -16.05 10.95
N ILE A 78 -9.81 -16.62 9.74
CA ILE A 78 -8.73 -17.52 9.32
C ILE A 78 -7.39 -16.77 9.26
N LEU A 79 -7.35 -15.56 8.71
CA LEU A 79 -6.13 -14.72 8.69
C LEU A 79 -5.61 -14.49 10.11
N ARG A 80 -6.49 -14.16 11.07
CA ARG A 80 -6.10 -13.98 12.46
C ARG A 80 -5.58 -15.27 13.09
N ALA A 81 -6.23 -16.40 12.82
CA ALA A 81 -5.80 -17.70 13.33
C ALA A 81 -4.44 -18.14 12.76
N ARG A 82 -4.11 -17.76 11.52
CA ARG A 82 -2.86 -18.06 10.84
C ARG A 82 -1.83 -16.91 10.91
N ASN A 83 -2.07 -15.88 11.72
CA ASN A 83 -1.25 -14.66 11.71
C ASN A 83 0.24 -14.92 11.94
N GLU A 84 0.62 -15.81 12.87
CA GLU A 84 2.02 -16.12 13.14
C GLU A 84 2.71 -16.78 11.91
N GLU A 85 2.05 -17.76 11.30
CA GLU A 85 2.52 -18.43 10.08
C GLU A 85 2.72 -17.45 8.93
N LEU A 86 1.69 -16.62 8.69
CA LEU A 86 1.68 -15.63 7.61
C LEU A 86 2.72 -14.53 7.84
N SER A 87 2.90 -14.09 9.08
CA SER A 87 3.90 -13.09 9.45
C SER A 87 5.32 -13.60 9.24
N ARG A 88 5.60 -14.86 9.56
CA ARG A 88 6.90 -15.48 9.26
C ARG A 88 7.14 -15.55 7.74
N LEU A 89 6.11 -15.93 6.96
CA LEU A 89 6.20 -15.94 5.51
C LEU A 89 6.49 -14.55 4.96
N GLU A 90 5.78 -13.53 5.46
CA GLU A 90 5.96 -12.12 5.09
C GLU A 90 7.37 -11.62 5.44
N THR A 91 7.91 -11.98 6.61
CA THR A 91 9.29 -11.67 7.01
C THR A 91 10.32 -12.30 6.07
N LEU A 92 10.11 -13.55 5.66
CA LEU A 92 10.98 -14.23 4.70
C LEU A 92 10.93 -13.60 3.31
N ASP A 93 9.75 -13.17 2.88
CA ASP A 93 9.53 -12.62 1.55
C ASP A 93 10.01 -11.16 1.44
N THR A 94 9.81 -10.36 2.50
CA THR A 94 10.07 -8.91 2.50
C THR A 94 11.35 -8.47 3.21
N GLY A 95 11.84 -9.26 4.16
CA GLY A 95 12.91 -8.88 5.08
C GLY A 95 12.48 -8.01 6.27
N LYS A 96 11.19 -7.67 6.40
CA LYS A 96 10.68 -6.90 7.56
C LYS A 96 10.86 -7.66 8.87
N ALA A 97 11.10 -6.95 9.96
CA ALA A 97 11.20 -7.53 11.28
C ALA A 97 9.89 -8.23 11.68
N ILE A 98 9.99 -9.41 12.30
CA ILE A 98 8.83 -10.24 12.68
C ILE A 98 7.88 -9.48 13.63
N GLN A 99 8.41 -8.62 14.52
CA GLN A 99 7.59 -7.79 15.39
C GLN A 99 6.70 -6.80 14.62
N GLU A 100 7.09 -6.39 13.40
CA GLU A 100 6.27 -5.55 12.52
C GLU A 100 5.24 -6.38 11.77
N THR A 101 5.66 -7.50 11.16
CA THR A 101 4.76 -8.32 10.35
C THR A 101 3.63 -8.95 11.17
N LEU A 102 3.87 -9.25 12.45
CA LEU A 102 2.84 -9.75 13.38
C LEU A 102 1.69 -8.76 13.61
N VAL A 103 1.92 -7.46 13.49
CA VAL A 103 0.91 -6.43 13.81
C VAL A 103 0.42 -5.65 12.59
N ALA A 104 1.14 -5.65 11.49
CA ALA A 104 0.86 -4.76 10.35
C ALA A 104 0.30 -5.50 9.11
N ASP A 105 0.76 -6.67 8.77
CA ASP A 105 0.55 -7.29 7.46
C ASP A 105 -0.75 -8.11 7.38
N ALA A 106 -0.74 -9.37 7.81
CA ALA A 106 -1.93 -10.21 7.79
C ALA A 106 -3.03 -9.71 8.74
N ALA A 107 -2.64 -9.10 9.86
CA ALA A 107 -3.56 -8.46 10.79
C ALA A 107 -4.34 -7.31 10.11
N SER A 108 -3.66 -6.41 9.40
CA SER A 108 -4.31 -5.33 8.65
C SER A 108 -5.17 -5.84 7.50
N ALA A 109 -4.76 -6.91 6.80
CA ALA A 109 -5.60 -7.56 5.80
C ALA A 109 -6.88 -8.13 6.44
N ALA A 110 -6.78 -8.76 7.61
CA ALA A 110 -7.93 -9.29 8.35
C ALA A 110 -8.90 -8.18 8.77
N ASP A 111 -8.38 -7.07 9.31
CA ASP A 111 -9.20 -5.91 9.69
C ASP A 111 -9.93 -5.31 8.48
N CYS A 112 -9.27 -5.24 7.33
CA CYS A 112 -9.87 -4.78 6.09
C CYS A 112 -11.01 -5.71 5.61
N LEU A 113 -10.80 -7.02 5.63
CA LEU A 113 -11.83 -8.00 5.28
C LEU A 113 -13.04 -7.90 6.24
N GLU A 114 -12.78 -7.78 7.53
CA GLU A 114 -13.83 -7.64 8.54
C GLU A 114 -14.62 -6.36 8.36
N PHE A 115 -13.96 -5.22 8.12
CA PHE A 115 -14.60 -3.94 7.88
C PHE A 115 -15.57 -4.02 6.68
N PHE A 116 -15.11 -4.51 5.53
CA PHE A 116 -15.97 -4.61 4.35
C PHE A 116 -17.04 -5.69 4.47
N ALA A 117 -16.78 -6.78 5.22
CA ALA A 117 -17.79 -7.78 5.55
C ALA A 117 -18.97 -7.18 6.31
N GLY A 118 -18.70 -6.27 7.25
CA GLY A 118 -19.72 -5.55 8.01
C GLY A 118 -20.40 -4.43 7.21
N ALA A 119 -19.62 -3.65 6.49
CA ALA A 119 -20.07 -2.43 5.80
C ALA A 119 -20.97 -2.71 4.59
N ILE A 120 -20.73 -3.82 3.86
CA ILE A 120 -21.36 -4.04 2.56
C ILE A 120 -22.88 -4.16 2.61
N ALA A 121 -23.43 -4.67 3.71
CA ALA A 121 -24.87 -4.82 3.88
C ALA A 121 -25.62 -3.48 4.01
N ALA A 122 -24.90 -2.41 4.42
CA ALA A 122 -25.44 -1.06 4.60
C ALA A 122 -25.05 -0.11 3.45
N PHE A 123 -24.24 -0.54 2.51
CA PHE A 123 -23.77 0.28 1.38
C PHE A 123 -24.76 0.22 0.22
N ASN A 124 -25.84 1.01 0.31
CA ASN A 124 -26.99 1.01 -0.60
C ASN A 124 -26.92 2.17 -1.60
N GLY A 125 -27.92 2.23 -2.48
CA GLY A 125 -28.24 3.41 -3.30
C GLY A 125 -29.24 4.32 -2.62
N ASP A 126 -29.59 5.42 -3.28
CA ASP A 126 -30.45 6.48 -2.76
C ASP A 126 -31.86 6.37 -3.39
N TYR A 127 -32.88 6.88 -2.67
CA TYR A 127 -34.21 7.12 -3.17
C TYR A 127 -34.45 8.65 -3.24
N VAL A 128 -35.00 9.12 -4.35
CA VAL A 128 -35.31 10.55 -4.58
C VAL A 128 -36.77 10.69 -4.91
N ASP A 129 -37.52 11.34 -4.03
CA ASP A 129 -38.92 11.73 -4.30
C ASP A 129 -38.95 12.97 -5.18
N LEU A 130 -39.69 12.92 -6.28
CA LEU A 130 -39.83 14.01 -7.27
C LEU A 130 -41.25 14.63 -7.24
N GLY A 131 -42.05 14.36 -6.21
CA GLY A 131 -43.37 14.94 -6.07
C GLY A 131 -44.47 14.26 -6.92
N GLY A 132 -44.31 13.00 -7.21
CA GLY A 132 -45.19 12.14 -8.04
C GLY A 132 -44.32 11.05 -8.66
N PRO A 133 -43.56 11.33 -9.71
CA PRO A 133 -42.47 10.45 -10.13
C PRO A 133 -41.42 10.30 -9.03
N PHE A 134 -40.63 9.24 -9.10
CA PHE A 134 -39.50 9.07 -8.20
C PHE A 134 -38.30 8.47 -8.92
N ALA A 135 -37.13 8.61 -8.34
CA ALA A 135 -35.92 7.96 -8.84
C ALA A 135 -35.24 7.17 -7.72
N TYR A 136 -34.51 6.13 -8.10
CA TYR A 136 -33.59 5.47 -7.19
C TYR A 136 -32.28 5.18 -7.87
N THR A 137 -31.19 5.08 -7.09
CA THR A 137 -29.92 4.60 -7.57
C THR A 137 -29.67 3.17 -7.09
N LYS A 138 -28.95 2.42 -7.90
CA LYS A 138 -28.49 1.07 -7.60
C LYS A 138 -26.99 0.99 -7.79
N ARG A 139 -26.29 0.42 -6.82
CA ARG A 139 -24.86 0.12 -6.96
C ARG A 139 -24.71 -1.26 -7.59
N GLU A 140 -23.94 -1.33 -8.67
CA GLU A 140 -23.66 -2.57 -9.39
C GLU A 140 -22.17 -2.85 -9.36
N ALA A 141 -21.78 -4.14 -9.29
CA ALA A 141 -20.41 -4.58 -9.46
C ALA A 141 -19.88 -4.16 -10.84
N LEU A 142 -18.60 -3.88 -10.96
CA LEU A 142 -17.95 -3.56 -12.23
C LEU A 142 -17.76 -4.80 -13.10
N GLY A 143 -17.40 -5.94 -12.48
CA GLY A 143 -17.11 -7.18 -13.16
C GLY A 143 -15.79 -7.80 -12.73
N VAL A 144 -14.81 -7.91 -13.61
CA VAL A 144 -13.47 -8.42 -13.33
C VAL A 144 -12.54 -7.27 -12.99
N CYS A 145 -11.96 -7.32 -11.78
CA CYS A 145 -10.98 -6.38 -11.30
C CYS A 145 -9.57 -6.99 -11.37
N VAL A 146 -8.58 -6.18 -11.67
CA VAL A 146 -7.17 -6.52 -11.55
C VAL A 146 -6.56 -5.73 -10.41
N GLY A 147 -5.90 -6.43 -9.47
CA GLY A 147 -5.05 -5.85 -8.45
C GLY A 147 -3.58 -6.06 -8.79
N ILE A 148 -2.79 -4.99 -8.80
CA ILE A 148 -1.32 -5.06 -8.97
C ILE A 148 -0.70 -4.58 -7.67
N GLY A 149 -0.01 -5.49 -6.97
CA GLY A 149 0.57 -5.25 -5.65
C GLY A 149 1.97 -4.68 -5.71
N ALA A 150 2.35 -4.03 -4.61
CA ALA A 150 3.72 -3.62 -4.33
C ALA A 150 4.38 -4.56 -3.32
N TRP A 151 5.69 -4.48 -3.22
CA TRP A 151 6.52 -5.42 -2.46
C TRP A 151 6.69 -5.09 -0.97
N ASN A 152 6.24 -3.92 -0.51
CA ASN A 152 6.47 -3.49 0.88
C ASN A 152 5.45 -4.04 1.89
N TYR A 153 4.21 -4.26 1.48
CA TYR A 153 3.14 -4.85 2.29
C TYR A 153 2.31 -5.84 1.46
N PRO A 154 2.91 -6.98 0.99
CA PRO A 154 2.29 -7.84 -0.02
C PRO A 154 0.91 -8.36 0.35
N ILE A 155 0.74 -9.05 1.50
CA ILE A 155 -0.56 -9.61 1.90
C ILE A 155 -1.57 -8.52 2.29
N GLN A 156 -1.12 -7.43 2.92
CA GLN A 156 -1.97 -6.30 3.25
C GLN A 156 -2.55 -5.65 1.99
N ILE A 157 -1.71 -5.34 1.00
CA ILE A 157 -2.15 -4.75 -0.28
C ILE A 157 -3.08 -5.68 -1.03
N ALA A 158 -2.82 -6.99 -1.01
CA ALA A 158 -3.71 -7.98 -1.61
C ALA A 158 -5.08 -7.96 -0.93
N GLY A 159 -5.12 -7.91 0.40
CA GLY A 159 -6.35 -7.78 1.20
C GLY A 159 -7.08 -6.45 0.94
N TRP A 160 -6.38 -5.32 0.98
CA TRP A 160 -6.96 -3.99 0.76
C TRP A 160 -7.62 -3.81 -0.61
N LYS A 161 -7.10 -4.51 -1.64
CA LYS A 161 -7.69 -4.48 -2.99
C LYS A 161 -8.80 -5.50 -3.17
N SER A 162 -8.61 -6.72 -2.67
CA SER A 162 -9.56 -7.81 -2.87
C SER A 162 -10.81 -7.69 -1.99
N ALA A 163 -10.67 -7.24 -0.73
CA ALA A 163 -11.80 -7.14 0.18
C ALA A 163 -12.94 -6.25 -0.34
N PRO A 164 -12.72 -4.96 -0.73
CA PRO A 164 -13.78 -4.13 -1.28
C PRO A 164 -14.27 -4.62 -2.65
N ALA A 165 -13.40 -5.21 -3.48
CA ALA A 165 -13.79 -5.78 -4.77
C ALA A 165 -14.78 -6.92 -4.58
N LEU A 166 -14.43 -7.91 -3.76
CA LEU A 166 -15.26 -9.08 -3.47
C LEU A 166 -16.55 -8.67 -2.73
N ALA A 167 -16.46 -7.75 -1.75
CA ALA A 167 -17.63 -7.23 -1.06
C ALA A 167 -18.66 -6.64 -2.03
N MET A 168 -18.21 -5.85 -3.02
CA MET A 168 -19.10 -5.27 -4.05
C MET A 168 -19.60 -6.27 -5.09
N GLY A 169 -19.14 -7.53 -5.06
CA GLY A 169 -19.61 -8.57 -5.99
C GLY A 169 -18.75 -8.69 -7.25
N ASN A 170 -17.53 -8.13 -7.26
CA ASN A 170 -16.56 -8.32 -8.33
C ASN A 170 -15.77 -9.61 -8.12
N ALA A 171 -15.10 -10.07 -9.18
CA ALA A 171 -14.00 -11.02 -9.09
C ALA A 171 -12.65 -10.26 -9.21
N MET A 172 -11.55 -10.86 -8.72
CA MET A 172 -10.22 -10.25 -8.82
C MET A 172 -9.16 -11.22 -9.32
N VAL A 173 -8.36 -10.75 -10.28
CA VAL A 173 -7.07 -11.33 -10.63
C VAL A 173 -5.99 -10.46 -9.98
N PHE A 174 -5.23 -11.01 -9.05
CA PHE A 174 -4.20 -10.30 -8.34
C PHE A 174 -2.80 -10.70 -8.84
N LYS A 175 -1.98 -9.69 -9.18
CA LYS A 175 -0.57 -9.85 -9.50
C LYS A 175 0.29 -9.24 -8.39
N PRO A 176 0.92 -10.01 -7.52
CA PRO A 176 1.87 -9.48 -6.55
C PRO A 176 3.14 -8.95 -7.25
N SER A 177 3.98 -8.24 -6.50
CA SER A 177 5.33 -7.92 -6.97
C SER A 177 6.15 -9.20 -7.12
N GLU A 178 7.00 -9.24 -8.13
CA GLU A 178 7.98 -10.32 -8.33
C GLU A 178 9.03 -10.40 -7.20
N ASN A 179 9.22 -9.34 -6.44
CA ASN A 179 10.12 -9.34 -5.29
C ASN A 179 9.54 -10.04 -4.06
N THR A 180 8.20 -10.05 -3.92
CA THR A 180 7.49 -10.58 -2.74
C THR A 180 6.21 -11.29 -3.17
N PRO A 181 6.34 -12.45 -3.83
CA PRO A 181 5.21 -13.11 -4.49
C PRO A 181 4.44 -14.10 -3.60
N LEU A 182 4.96 -14.46 -2.40
CA LEU A 182 4.52 -15.67 -1.70
C LEU A 182 3.19 -15.48 -0.96
N SER A 183 3.02 -14.40 -0.23
CA SER A 183 1.90 -14.24 0.70
C SER A 183 0.55 -14.02 0.01
N ALA A 184 0.54 -13.56 -1.24
CA ALA A 184 -0.69 -13.49 -2.04
C ALA A 184 -1.27 -14.89 -2.36
N LEU A 185 -0.41 -15.90 -2.53
CA LEU A 185 -0.82 -17.30 -2.69
C LEU A 185 -1.46 -17.83 -1.40
N ALA A 186 -0.87 -17.51 -0.24
CA ALA A 186 -1.44 -17.86 1.06
C ALA A 186 -2.81 -17.20 1.29
N LEU A 187 -3.00 -15.96 0.86
CA LEU A 187 -4.31 -15.30 0.91
C LEU A 187 -5.35 -16.01 0.03
N ALA A 188 -4.94 -16.53 -1.15
CA ALA A 188 -5.85 -17.32 -2.00
C ALA A 188 -6.29 -18.61 -1.31
N GLU A 189 -5.40 -19.30 -0.61
CA GLU A 189 -5.76 -20.46 0.24
C GLU A 189 -6.75 -20.08 1.32
N VAL A 190 -6.53 -18.95 2.02
CA VAL A 190 -7.45 -18.43 3.06
C VAL A 190 -8.84 -18.17 2.50
N TYR A 191 -8.95 -17.57 1.31
CA TYR A 191 -10.24 -17.36 0.67
C TYR A 191 -10.95 -18.67 0.32
N SER A 192 -10.23 -19.66 -0.20
CA SER A 192 -10.82 -20.98 -0.50
C SER A 192 -11.27 -21.70 0.77
N GLU A 193 -10.48 -21.67 1.85
CA GLU A 193 -10.83 -22.21 3.17
C GLU A 193 -12.07 -21.51 3.77
N ALA A 194 -12.22 -20.21 3.54
CA ALA A 194 -13.40 -19.44 3.95
C ALA A 194 -14.67 -19.77 3.15
N GLY A 195 -14.54 -20.54 2.06
CA GLY A 195 -15.62 -20.91 1.16
C GLY A 195 -15.95 -19.87 0.11
N LEU A 196 -14.96 -19.05 -0.28
CA LEU A 196 -15.09 -18.20 -1.48
C LEU A 196 -15.17 -19.11 -2.70
N PRO A 197 -16.17 -18.97 -3.59
CA PRO A 197 -16.25 -19.75 -4.82
C PRO A 197 -15.00 -19.65 -5.68
N ASP A 198 -14.63 -20.78 -6.31
CA ASP A 198 -13.48 -20.84 -7.22
C ASP A 198 -13.61 -19.81 -8.34
N GLY A 199 -12.47 -19.24 -8.77
CA GLY A 199 -12.41 -18.23 -9.81
C GLY A 199 -12.61 -16.78 -9.32
N LEU A 200 -13.16 -16.54 -8.13
CA LEU A 200 -13.39 -15.16 -7.64
C LEU A 200 -12.13 -14.44 -7.19
N PHE A 201 -11.13 -15.17 -6.71
CA PHE A 201 -9.82 -14.62 -6.41
C PHE A 201 -8.73 -15.50 -7.03
N ASN A 202 -7.98 -14.94 -7.97
CA ASN A 202 -6.93 -15.62 -8.70
C ASN A 202 -5.61 -14.88 -8.49
N VAL A 203 -4.50 -15.61 -8.35
CA VAL A 203 -3.16 -15.05 -8.19
C VAL A 203 -2.28 -15.49 -9.34
N VAL A 204 -1.74 -14.54 -10.09
CA VAL A 204 -0.80 -14.79 -11.18
C VAL A 204 0.53 -14.07 -10.91
N GLN A 205 1.63 -14.81 -10.95
CA GLN A 205 2.98 -14.27 -10.79
C GLN A 205 3.46 -13.67 -12.10
N GLY A 206 4.37 -12.70 -12.03
CA GLY A 206 4.99 -12.19 -13.23
C GLY A 206 5.64 -10.83 -13.07
N TYR A 207 6.39 -10.46 -14.08
CA TYR A 207 7.04 -9.17 -14.20
C TYR A 207 6.07 -8.09 -14.73
N GLY A 208 6.63 -6.97 -15.20
CA GLY A 208 5.84 -5.85 -15.69
C GLY A 208 5.03 -6.14 -16.97
N ASP A 209 5.44 -7.10 -17.77
CA ASP A 209 4.73 -7.58 -18.97
C ASP A 209 3.40 -8.24 -18.63
N VAL A 210 3.36 -9.10 -17.59
CA VAL A 210 2.12 -9.70 -17.09
C VAL A 210 1.18 -8.62 -16.55
N GLY A 211 1.71 -7.62 -15.82
CA GLY A 211 0.92 -6.47 -15.36
C GLY A 211 0.33 -5.69 -16.52
N ALA A 212 1.08 -5.48 -17.60
CA ALA A 212 0.61 -4.80 -18.79
C ALA A 212 -0.43 -5.63 -19.55
N ALA A 213 -0.23 -6.95 -19.67
CA ALA A 213 -1.20 -7.86 -20.29
C ALA A 213 -2.55 -7.83 -19.57
N LEU A 214 -2.55 -7.92 -18.23
CA LEU A 214 -3.76 -7.79 -17.41
C LEU A 214 -4.41 -6.41 -17.55
N ALA A 215 -3.61 -5.33 -17.55
CA ALA A 215 -4.12 -3.97 -17.67
C ALA A 215 -4.79 -3.70 -19.02
N SER A 216 -4.31 -4.35 -20.09
CA SER A 216 -4.84 -4.20 -21.44
C SER A 216 -5.92 -5.22 -21.78
N HIS A 217 -6.16 -6.22 -20.92
CA HIS A 217 -7.05 -7.34 -21.26
C HIS A 217 -8.51 -6.88 -21.47
N PRO A 218 -9.18 -7.19 -22.59
CA PRO A 218 -10.49 -6.64 -22.91
C PRO A 218 -11.61 -7.01 -21.93
N ALA A 219 -11.50 -8.16 -21.24
CA ALA A 219 -12.48 -8.62 -20.25
C ALA A 219 -12.21 -8.12 -18.83
N VAL A 220 -11.29 -7.17 -18.63
CA VAL A 220 -11.01 -6.52 -17.36
C VAL A 220 -11.68 -5.16 -17.30
N ASP A 221 -12.46 -4.89 -16.25
CA ASP A 221 -13.28 -3.68 -16.09
C ASP A 221 -12.60 -2.64 -15.21
N LYS A 222 -11.75 -3.09 -14.25
CA LYS A 222 -11.06 -2.19 -13.33
C LYS A 222 -9.63 -2.62 -13.04
N ILE A 223 -8.78 -1.61 -12.85
CA ILE A 223 -7.39 -1.81 -12.40
C ILE A 223 -7.14 -1.02 -11.12
N SER A 224 -6.56 -1.69 -10.12
CA SER A 224 -6.05 -1.06 -8.91
C SER A 224 -4.56 -1.38 -8.78
N LEU A 225 -3.71 -0.36 -8.81
CA LEU A 225 -2.25 -0.48 -8.70
C LEU A 225 -1.76 0.19 -7.43
N THR A 226 -0.86 -0.48 -6.72
CA THR A 226 0.07 0.15 -5.77
C THR A 226 1.49 0.01 -6.31
N GLY A 227 2.23 1.12 -6.43
CA GLY A 227 3.57 1.09 -6.99
C GLY A 227 4.22 2.45 -7.18
N SER A 228 5.22 2.52 -8.08
CA SER A 228 5.90 3.78 -8.39
C SER A 228 5.10 4.68 -9.33
N VAL A 229 5.32 6.00 -9.27
CA VAL A 229 4.69 6.98 -10.18
C VAL A 229 4.90 6.64 -11.66
N PRO A 230 6.10 6.29 -12.14
CA PRO A 230 6.30 5.90 -13.53
C PRO A 230 5.47 4.67 -13.94
N THR A 231 5.36 3.66 -13.07
CA THR A 231 4.52 2.48 -13.31
C THR A 231 3.05 2.84 -13.32
N GLY A 232 2.61 3.67 -12.35
CA GLY A 232 1.23 4.16 -12.29
C GLY A 232 0.79 4.88 -13.56
N LYS A 233 1.63 5.77 -14.09
CA LYS A 233 1.36 6.47 -15.36
C LYS A 233 1.19 5.51 -16.54
N LYS A 234 2.05 4.48 -16.65
CA LYS A 234 1.93 3.46 -17.70
C LYS A 234 0.64 2.66 -17.59
N VAL A 235 0.33 2.17 -16.39
CA VAL A 235 -0.88 1.37 -16.14
C VAL A 235 -2.15 2.21 -16.35
N LEU A 236 -2.15 3.47 -15.89
CA LEU A 236 -3.28 4.38 -16.09
C LEU A 236 -3.51 4.69 -17.58
N SER A 237 -2.44 4.85 -18.36
CA SER A 237 -2.54 5.01 -19.82
C SER A 237 -3.17 3.80 -20.50
N LEU A 238 -2.78 2.58 -20.09
CA LEU A 238 -3.39 1.34 -20.59
C LEU A 238 -4.86 1.23 -20.18
N ALA A 239 -5.19 1.54 -18.93
CA ALA A 239 -6.58 1.56 -18.46
C ALA A 239 -7.43 2.57 -19.25
N GLY A 240 -6.91 3.79 -19.45
CA GLY A 240 -7.59 4.86 -20.17
C GLY A 240 -7.87 4.54 -21.63
N SER A 241 -6.94 3.85 -22.31
CA SER A 241 -7.14 3.43 -23.72
C SER A 241 -8.29 2.42 -23.91
N HIS A 242 -8.76 1.80 -22.81
CA HIS A 242 -9.87 0.84 -22.82
C HIS A 242 -11.07 1.30 -21.96
N MET A 243 -11.09 2.56 -21.53
CA MET A 243 -12.15 3.15 -20.66
C MET A 243 -12.41 2.37 -19.38
N LYS A 244 -11.36 1.77 -18.80
CA LYS A 244 -11.45 1.01 -17.55
C LYS A 244 -11.45 1.93 -16.33
N HIS A 245 -12.14 1.53 -15.27
CA HIS A 245 -11.99 2.15 -13.97
C HIS A 245 -10.56 1.97 -13.44
N ALA A 246 -10.00 2.97 -12.79
CA ALA A 246 -8.65 2.91 -12.25
C ALA A 246 -8.53 3.53 -10.86
N THR A 247 -7.77 2.87 -9.98
CA THR A 247 -7.25 3.41 -8.72
C THR A 247 -5.74 3.24 -8.70
N MET A 248 -5.02 4.32 -8.34
CA MET A 248 -3.55 4.35 -8.31
C MET A 248 -3.11 4.82 -6.94
N GLU A 249 -2.37 3.99 -6.23
CA GLU A 249 -1.70 4.31 -4.96
C GLU A 249 -0.20 4.31 -5.21
N LEU A 250 0.39 5.51 -5.22
CA LEU A 250 1.75 5.72 -5.72
C LEU A 250 2.63 6.32 -4.62
N GLY A 251 3.89 6.58 -4.97
CA GLY A 251 4.89 7.09 -4.05
C GLY A 251 4.60 8.47 -3.48
N GLY A 252 5.40 8.87 -2.50
CA GLY A 252 5.29 10.14 -1.81
C GLY A 252 6.63 10.74 -1.41
N LYS A 253 6.60 12.02 -1.07
CA LYS A 253 7.69 12.76 -0.41
C LYS A 253 7.08 13.63 0.67
N SER A 254 6.41 12.95 1.60
CA SER A 254 5.51 13.58 2.57
C SER A 254 6.27 14.46 3.55
N PRO A 255 5.70 15.62 3.94
CA PRO A 255 6.23 16.44 5.01
C PRO A 255 5.76 15.92 6.39
N LEU A 256 6.66 15.95 7.36
CA LEU A 256 6.35 15.87 8.78
C LEU A 256 6.82 17.18 9.41
N ILE A 257 5.90 17.96 9.98
CA ILE A 257 6.15 19.32 10.49
C ILE A 257 6.12 19.29 12.02
N VAL A 258 7.17 19.79 12.66
CA VAL A 258 7.30 19.85 14.12
C VAL A 258 7.46 21.30 14.54
N PHE A 259 6.43 21.85 15.21
CA PHE A 259 6.49 23.18 15.79
C PHE A 259 7.26 23.17 17.14
N ASP A 260 7.73 24.34 17.58
CA ASP A 260 8.56 24.47 18.78
C ASP A 260 7.81 24.20 20.08
N ASP A 261 6.47 24.27 20.07
CA ASP A 261 5.60 23.89 21.19
C ASP A 261 5.26 22.39 21.24
N ALA A 262 5.67 21.59 20.26
CA ALA A 262 5.38 20.16 20.22
C ALA A 262 5.97 19.41 21.44
N ASP A 263 5.34 18.30 21.80
CA ASP A 263 5.99 17.34 22.69
C ASP A 263 7.17 16.71 21.97
N LEU A 264 8.37 16.92 22.51
CA LEU A 264 9.62 16.53 21.85
C LEU A 264 9.71 15.02 21.64
N GLU A 265 9.42 14.21 22.66
CA GLU A 265 9.57 12.76 22.57
C GLU A 265 8.51 12.15 21.66
N ASN A 266 7.29 12.68 21.67
CA ASN A 266 6.23 12.25 20.76
C ASN A 266 6.58 12.62 19.31
N ALA A 267 7.05 13.83 19.05
CA ALA A 267 7.44 14.26 17.70
C ALA A 267 8.61 13.44 17.15
N ILE A 268 9.61 13.11 17.98
CA ILE A 268 10.72 12.22 17.60
C ILE A 268 10.21 10.80 17.34
N GLY A 269 9.32 10.28 18.20
CA GLY A 269 8.68 8.98 17.98
C GLY A 269 7.95 8.91 16.65
N GLY A 270 7.15 9.95 16.31
CA GLY A 270 6.47 10.07 15.03
C GLY A 270 7.43 10.17 13.84
N ALA A 271 8.52 10.93 13.98
CA ALA A 271 9.54 11.04 12.94
C ALA A 271 10.27 9.71 12.71
N MET A 272 10.62 8.97 13.76
CA MET A 272 11.25 7.66 13.66
C MET A 272 10.30 6.63 13.02
N LEU A 273 9.04 6.57 13.48
CA LEU A 273 8.00 5.73 12.87
C LEU A 273 7.79 6.08 11.40
N GLY A 274 7.75 7.36 11.06
CA GLY A 274 7.58 7.87 9.70
C GLY A 274 8.83 7.78 8.82
N ASN A 275 9.92 7.15 9.25
CA ASN A 275 11.15 7.05 8.46
C ASN A 275 11.90 5.71 8.58
N PHE A 276 11.73 4.97 9.68
CA PHE A 276 12.52 3.76 9.93
C PHE A 276 11.68 2.49 10.03
N TYR A 277 10.38 2.60 10.31
CA TYR A 277 9.45 1.45 10.26
C TYR A 277 9.50 0.80 8.88
N SER A 278 9.46 -0.52 8.82
CA SER A 278 9.65 -1.32 7.59
C SER A 278 10.91 -0.92 6.81
N THR A 279 11.98 -0.58 7.52
CA THR A 279 13.26 -0.13 6.95
C THR A 279 13.07 1.09 6.01
N GLY A 280 12.11 1.98 6.35
CA GLY A 280 11.79 3.17 5.57
C GLY A 280 11.03 2.90 4.26
N GLN A 281 10.57 1.67 4.01
CA GLN A 281 9.91 1.25 2.77
C GLN A 281 8.39 1.44 2.83
N VAL A 282 7.95 2.62 3.26
CA VAL A 282 6.54 3.00 3.40
C VAL A 282 6.23 4.23 2.54
N CYS A 283 5.21 4.14 1.70
CA CYS A 283 4.85 5.19 0.75
C CYS A 283 4.45 6.52 1.42
N SER A 284 3.82 6.46 2.60
CA SER A 284 3.37 7.63 3.36
C SER A 284 4.46 8.28 4.22
N ASN A 285 5.68 7.72 4.28
CA ASN A 285 6.73 8.20 5.16
C ASN A 285 7.02 9.70 5.04
N GLY A 286 7.07 10.37 6.20
CA GLY A 286 7.39 11.79 6.36
C GLY A 286 8.87 12.06 6.26
N THR A 287 9.47 11.76 5.11
CA THR A 287 10.92 11.81 4.91
C THR A 287 11.49 13.22 4.84
N ARG A 288 10.63 14.25 4.68
CA ARG A 288 10.98 15.66 4.86
C ARG A 288 10.51 16.12 6.25
N VAL A 289 11.39 15.98 7.23
CA VAL A 289 11.09 16.39 8.61
C VAL A 289 11.44 17.86 8.79
N PHE A 290 10.43 18.72 8.77
CA PHE A 290 10.56 20.15 9.01
C PHE A 290 10.47 20.40 10.52
N VAL A 291 11.50 21.01 11.12
CA VAL A 291 11.55 21.32 12.54
C VAL A 291 11.71 22.83 12.75
N GLN A 292 10.83 23.45 13.53
CA GLN A 292 10.92 24.88 13.82
C GLN A 292 12.22 25.20 14.57
N LYS A 293 12.88 26.30 14.21
CA LYS A 293 14.23 26.66 14.67
C LYS A 293 14.41 26.58 16.18
N GLY A 294 13.40 27.02 16.96
CA GLY A 294 13.46 27.02 18.41
C GLY A 294 13.62 25.63 19.05
N LEU A 295 13.22 24.57 18.34
CA LEU A 295 13.32 23.20 18.81
C LEU A 295 14.40 22.37 18.06
N HIS A 296 14.88 22.84 16.91
CA HIS A 296 15.67 22.09 15.93
C HIS A 296 16.87 21.35 16.54
N ASP A 297 17.73 22.03 17.27
CA ASP A 297 18.98 21.43 17.74
C ASP A 297 18.72 20.34 18.80
N ARG A 298 17.81 20.60 19.72
CA ARG A 298 17.38 19.62 20.73
C ARG A 298 16.70 18.42 20.08
N PHE A 299 15.87 18.65 19.05
CA PHE A 299 15.22 17.58 18.30
C PHE A 299 16.26 16.70 17.60
N VAL A 300 17.21 17.29 16.89
CA VAL A 300 18.24 16.56 16.15
C VAL A 300 19.14 15.76 17.10
N GLU A 301 19.61 16.36 18.20
CA GLU A 301 20.45 15.67 19.18
C GLU A 301 19.75 14.43 19.73
N ARG A 302 18.52 14.57 20.19
CA ARG A 302 17.75 13.48 20.77
C ARG A 302 17.33 12.43 19.72
N LEU A 303 16.98 12.87 18.51
CA LEU A 303 16.69 11.98 17.37
C LEU A 303 17.89 11.08 17.04
N VAL A 304 19.09 11.66 16.95
CA VAL A 304 20.33 10.93 16.63
C VAL A 304 20.65 9.90 17.73
N GLU A 305 20.51 10.28 19.00
CA GLU A 305 20.68 9.37 20.12
C GLU A 305 19.77 8.14 20.00
N ARG A 306 18.45 8.36 19.79
CA ARG A 306 17.47 7.28 19.64
C ARG A 306 17.69 6.47 18.36
N THR A 307 18.07 7.12 17.26
CA THR A 307 18.33 6.42 15.98
C THR A 307 19.50 5.44 16.11
N LYS A 308 20.57 5.82 16.84
CA LYS A 308 21.72 4.94 17.09
C LYS A 308 21.39 3.72 17.97
N SER A 309 20.31 3.76 18.71
CA SER A 309 19.86 2.64 19.56
C SER A 309 18.99 1.61 18.83
N ILE A 310 18.63 1.84 17.56
CA ILE A 310 17.84 0.90 16.76
C ILE A 310 18.63 -0.40 16.57
N ARG A 311 18.02 -1.53 16.95
CA ARG A 311 18.60 -2.87 16.77
C ARG A 311 18.36 -3.37 15.38
N ILE A 312 19.43 -3.49 14.59
CA ILE A 312 19.44 -4.10 13.26
C ILE A 312 19.93 -5.54 13.40
N GLY A 313 19.25 -6.51 12.81
CA GLY A 313 19.65 -7.91 12.95
C GLY A 313 18.79 -8.89 12.15
N ASP A 314 18.77 -10.15 12.59
CA ASP A 314 17.92 -11.20 12.03
C ASP A 314 16.45 -10.75 12.05
N PRO A 315 15.77 -10.64 10.92
CA PRO A 315 14.36 -10.23 10.90
C PRO A 315 13.43 -11.19 11.64
N LEU A 316 13.84 -12.44 11.83
CA LEU A 316 13.06 -13.46 12.57
C LEU A 316 13.28 -13.41 14.08
N ASP A 317 14.27 -12.65 14.57
CA ASP A 317 14.46 -12.38 16.00
C ASP A 317 13.43 -11.35 16.47
N PRO A 318 12.58 -11.67 17.48
CA PRO A 318 11.60 -10.73 18.03
C PRO A 318 12.19 -9.44 18.58
N GLU A 319 13.47 -9.42 18.92
CA GLU A 319 14.17 -8.26 19.43
C GLU A 319 14.71 -7.33 18.33
N THR A 320 14.74 -7.77 17.09
CA THR A 320 15.15 -6.95 15.93
C THR A 320 14.11 -5.89 15.64
N GLN A 321 14.55 -4.62 15.54
CA GLN A 321 13.69 -3.47 15.27
C GLN A 321 13.73 -3.04 13.81
N MET A 322 14.79 -3.35 13.08
CA MET A 322 14.90 -3.01 11.66
C MET A 322 15.61 -4.13 10.90
N GLY A 323 14.97 -4.64 9.87
CA GLY A 323 15.49 -5.65 8.94
C GLY A 323 16.22 -5.04 7.73
N PRO A 324 16.52 -5.85 6.70
CA PRO A 324 17.11 -5.40 5.44
C PRO A 324 16.09 -4.68 4.54
N LEU A 325 16.60 -4.07 3.48
CA LEU A 325 15.81 -3.65 2.31
C LEU A 325 15.42 -4.88 1.49
N VAL A 326 14.31 -4.79 0.75
CA VAL A 326 13.69 -5.91 0.03
C VAL A 326 14.59 -6.58 -1.01
N SER A 327 15.53 -5.85 -1.62
CA SER A 327 16.34 -6.36 -2.72
C SER A 327 17.68 -5.64 -2.86
N LYS A 328 18.61 -6.29 -3.57
CA LYS A 328 19.91 -5.71 -3.93
C LYS A 328 19.77 -4.42 -4.73
N ALA A 329 18.78 -4.34 -5.62
CA ALA A 329 18.53 -3.14 -6.43
C ALA A 329 18.06 -1.96 -5.55
N GLN A 330 17.17 -2.23 -4.58
CA GLN A 330 16.72 -1.20 -3.64
C GLN A 330 17.85 -0.78 -2.70
N HIS A 331 18.68 -1.72 -2.24
CA HIS A 331 19.87 -1.41 -1.45
C HIS A 331 20.83 -0.47 -2.21
N ALA A 332 21.16 -0.79 -3.45
CA ALA A 332 22.02 0.07 -4.28
C ALA A 332 21.42 1.47 -4.45
N LYS A 333 20.12 1.56 -4.75
CA LYS A 333 19.40 2.85 -4.86
C LYS A 333 19.52 3.67 -3.58
N VAL A 334 19.30 3.09 -2.40
CA VAL A 334 19.38 3.81 -1.13
C VAL A 334 20.79 4.28 -0.84
N MET A 335 21.81 3.44 -1.07
CA MET A 335 23.21 3.82 -0.90
C MET A 335 23.63 4.96 -1.85
N ASP A 336 23.14 4.95 -3.10
CA ASP A 336 23.36 6.04 -4.06
C ASP A 336 22.77 7.36 -3.55
N TYR A 337 21.53 7.35 -3.00
CA TYR A 337 20.95 8.57 -2.43
C TYR A 337 21.67 9.08 -1.19
N ILE A 338 22.22 8.19 -0.36
CA ILE A 338 23.07 8.58 0.77
C ILE A 338 24.33 9.29 0.27
N ALA A 339 24.96 8.76 -0.79
CA ALA A 339 26.12 9.41 -1.43
C ALA A 339 25.74 10.75 -2.05
N VAL A 340 24.58 10.85 -2.73
CA VAL A 340 24.05 12.11 -3.29
C VAL A 340 23.84 13.15 -2.18
N GLY A 341 23.20 12.78 -1.05
CA GLY A 341 22.98 13.70 0.06
C GLY A 341 24.27 14.31 0.58
N ARG A 342 25.32 13.50 0.75
CA ARG A 342 26.66 13.98 1.13
C ARG A 342 27.26 14.90 0.06
N SER A 343 27.17 14.53 -1.21
CA SER A 343 27.76 15.32 -2.33
C SER A 343 27.07 16.65 -2.55
N GLU A 344 25.76 16.76 -2.24
CA GLU A 344 25.00 18.01 -2.31
C GLU A 344 25.19 18.91 -1.06
N GLY A 345 25.98 18.45 -0.08
CA GLY A 345 26.36 19.23 1.09
C GLY A 345 25.38 19.11 2.27
N ALA A 346 24.53 18.09 2.31
CA ALA A 346 23.80 17.75 3.51
C ALA A 346 24.74 17.13 4.56
N GLU A 347 24.50 17.46 5.83
CA GLU A 347 25.31 16.99 6.95
C GLU A 347 24.79 15.63 7.45
N LEU A 348 25.60 14.58 7.33
CA LEU A 348 25.26 13.26 7.87
C LEU A 348 25.48 13.25 9.38
N ARG A 349 24.42 13.03 10.15
CA ARG A 349 24.44 13.02 11.63
C ARG A 349 24.62 11.62 12.22
N CYS A 350 24.09 10.59 11.58
CA CYS A 350 24.31 9.18 11.92
C CYS A 350 23.93 8.26 10.76
N GLY A 351 24.39 7.01 10.83
CA GLY A 351 24.13 6.00 9.81
C GLY A 351 24.93 6.24 8.52
N GLY A 352 24.35 5.88 7.39
CA GLY A 352 24.92 6.07 6.06
C GLY A 352 25.88 4.98 5.61
N GLY A 353 25.95 3.87 6.34
CA GLY A 353 26.75 2.69 6.05
C GLY A 353 25.94 1.42 5.94
N VAL A 354 26.65 0.32 5.74
CA VAL A 354 26.15 -1.05 5.81
C VAL A 354 26.62 -1.63 7.15
N PRO A 355 25.70 -2.09 8.02
CA PRO A 355 26.09 -2.67 9.30
C PRO A 355 26.80 -4.01 9.09
N SER A 356 27.79 -4.31 9.94
CA SER A 356 28.44 -5.62 9.97
C SER A 356 27.65 -6.57 10.85
N LEU A 357 26.97 -7.54 10.25
CA LEU A 357 26.12 -8.52 10.93
C LEU A 357 26.62 -9.92 10.63
N GLN A 358 27.11 -10.62 11.65
CA GLN A 358 27.63 -11.97 11.51
C GLN A 358 26.55 -12.96 11.04
N GLY A 359 26.81 -13.68 9.96
CA GLY A 359 25.87 -14.62 9.35
C GLY A 359 24.88 -13.99 8.37
N PHE A 360 24.96 -12.66 8.16
CA PHE A 360 24.09 -11.93 7.23
C PHE A 360 24.86 -11.06 6.23
N GLU A 361 26.08 -11.46 5.90
CA GLU A 361 26.99 -10.71 5.04
C GLU A 361 26.45 -10.54 3.60
N GLY A 362 25.56 -11.44 3.17
CA GLY A 362 24.86 -11.37 1.88
C GLY A 362 23.57 -10.54 1.89
N GLY A 363 23.16 -10.05 3.05
CA GLY A 363 21.89 -9.32 3.24
C GLY A 363 21.93 -7.87 2.77
N PHE A 364 20.75 -7.31 2.53
CA PHE A 364 20.60 -5.96 1.97
C PHE A 364 20.36 -4.90 3.07
N PHE A 365 21.17 -4.94 4.13
CA PHE A 365 21.02 -4.05 5.28
C PHE A 365 21.62 -2.67 5.01
N VAL A 366 20.97 -1.63 5.54
CA VAL A 366 21.44 -0.23 5.54
C VAL A 366 21.18 0.35 6.92
N GLU A 367 22.14 1.11 7.45
CA GLU A 367 21.97 1.81 8.71
C GLU A 367 20.90 2.90 8.63
N PRO A 368 20.04 3.08 9.65
CA PRO A 368 19.09 4.21 9.71
C PRO A 368 19.88 5.52 9.69
N THR A 369 19.54 6.35 8.71
CA THR A 369 20.35 7.48 8.28
C THR A 369 19.62 8.79 8.51
N VAL A 370 20.29 9.76 9.16
CA VAL A 370 19.76 11.10 9.42
C VAL A 370 20.67 12.15 8.79
N PHE A 371 20.09 12.97 7.91
CA PHE A 371 20.73 14.15 7.34
C PHE A 371 20.13 15.44 7.95
N THR A 372 20.99 16.43 8.22
CA THR A 372 20.63 17.81 8.60
C THR A 372 21.23 18.80 7.59
N GLY A 373 20.93 20.09 7.73
CA GLY A 373 21.38 21.09 6.78
C GLY A 373 20.81 20.89 5.37
N VAL A 374 19.75 20.10 5.25
CA VAL A 374 19.09 19.78 3.98
C VAL A 374 18.38 21.01 3.45
N LYS A 375 18.54 21.28 2.16
CA LYS A 375 17.87 22.36 1.44
C LYS A 375 16.80 21.80 0.51
N ASP A 376 15.72 22.56 0.28
CA ASP A 376 14.56 22.12 -0.51
C ASP A 376 14.90 21.65 -1.93
N LYS A 377 16.01 22.13 -2.51
CA LYS A 377 16.45 21.77 -3.87
C LYS A 377 17.29 20.50 -3.94
N MET A 378 17.74 19.97 -2.80
CA MET A 378 18.54 18.74 -2.78
C MET A 378 17.68 17.55 -3.20
N ARG A 379 18.27 16.61 -3.95
CA ARG A 379 17.57 15.43 -4.45
C ARG A 379 16.98 14.60 -3.32
N ILE A 380 17.69 14.48 -2.19
CA ILE A 380 17.21 13.76 -1.00
C ILE A 380 15.96 14.41 -0.36
N ALA A 381 15.67 15.69 -0.63
CA ALA A 381 14.47 16.40 -0.22
C ALA A 381 13.34 16.34 -1.26
N ARG A 382 13.62 16.00 -2.51
CA ARG A 382 12.65 16.05 -3.61
C ARG A 382 12.24 14.68 -4.13
N GLU A 383 13.17 13.73 -4.16
CA GLU A 383 12.96 12.42 -4.77
C GLU A 383 12.65 11.35 -3.71
N GLU A 384 11.83 10.37 -4.06
CA GLU A 384 11.48 9.25 -3.19
C GLU A 384 12.61 8.23 -3.12
N ILE A 385 13.25 8.12 -1.96
CA ILE A 385 14.35 7.18 -1.69
C ILE A 385 13.80 5.78 -1.43
N PHE A 386 12.74 5.68 -0.63
CA PHE A 386 12.09 4.45 -0.20
C PHE A 386 13.00 3.53 0.60
N GLY A 387 13.64 4.10 1.61
CA GLY A 387 14.59 3.46 2.51
C GLY A 387 14.78 4.28 3.79
N PRO A 388 15.60 3.81 4.75
CA PRO A 388 15.69 4.41 6.08
C PRO A 388 16.56 5.69 6.09
N VAL A 389 16.15 6.69 5.31
CA VAL A 389 16.88 7.96 5.14
C VAL A 389 15.95 9.13 5.43
N MET A 390 16.22 9.83 6.54
CA MET A 390 15.49 10.99 7.01
C MET A 390 16.22 12.28 6.62
N SER A 391 15.49 13.24 6.05
CA SER A 391 15.98 14.59 5.74
C SER A 391 15.36 15.59 6.71
N VAL A 392 16.17 16.19 7.58
CA VAL A 392 15.74 17.22 8.55
C VAL A 392 16.03 18.61 8.00
N LEU A 393 14.97 19.44 7.94
CA LEU A 393 14.99 20.80 7.45
C LEU A 393 14.50 21.75 8.55
N SER A 394 15.15 22.88 8.73
CA SER A 394 14.67 23.92 9.66
C SER A 394 13.70 24.87 8.98
N PHE A 395 12.78 25.47 9.74
CA PHE A 395 11.91 26.55 9.31
C PHE A 395 11.70 27.59 10.42
N ASP A 396 11.29 28.80 10.02
CA ASP A 396 11.05 29.92 10.94
C ASP A 396 9.57 30.14 11.23
N SER A 397 8.72 30.19 10.21
CA SER A 397 7.32 30.56 10.35
C SER A 397 6.36 29.51 9.76
N GLU A 398 5.09 29.59 10.19
CA GLU A 398 4.02 28.71 9.73
C GLU A 398 3.80 28.85 8.21
N ASP A 399 3.72 30.07 7.68
CA ASP A 399 3.49 30.32 6.25
C ASP A 399 4.63 29.79 5.38
N GLU A 400 5.88 29.93 5.87
CA GLU A 400 7.06 29.38 5.22
C GLU A 400 6.96 27.86 5.09
N VAL A 401 6.71 27.17 6.21
CA VAL A 401 6.71 25.70 6.21
C VAL A 401 5.56 25.14 5.39
N ILE A 402 4.37 25.74 5.40
CA ILE A 402 3.24 25.34 4.55
C ILE A 402 3.62 25.45 3.06
N THR A 403 4.22 26.58 2.67
CA THR A 403 4.66 26.78 1.29
C THR A 403 5.67 25.71 0.86
N ARG A 404 6.71 25.50 1.66
CA ARG A 404 7.77 24.53 1.38
C ARG A 404 7.27 23.08 1.42
N ALA A 405 6.38 22.75 2.37
CA ALA A 405 5.75 21.43 2.47
C ALA A 405 4.97 21.08 1.21
N ASN A 406 4.26 22.05 0.64
CA ASN A 406 3.47 21.89 -0.59
C ASN A 406 4.27 21.93 -1.88
N ASP A 407 5.55 22.41 -1.86
CA ASP A 407 6.43 22.47 -3.03
C ASP A 407 7.00 21.08 -3.37
N THR A 408 6.15 20.21 -3.81
CA THR A 408 6.46 18.87 -4.30
C THR A 408 5.41 18.41 -5.30
N GLU A 409 5.79 17.54 -6.23
CA GLU A 409 4.85 16.90 -7.16
C GLU A 409 3.95 15.86 -6.47
N PHE A 410 4.35 15.40 -5.29
CA PHE A 410 3.64 14.40 -4.50
C PHE A 410 2.58 15.02 -3.58
N GLY A 411 1.67 14.17 -3.09
CA GLY A 411 0.61 14.57 -2.17
C GLY A 411 -0.02 13.35 -1.48
N LEU A 412 0.81 12.35 -1.07
CA LEU A 412 0.26 11.15 -0.41
C LEU A 412 -0.16 11.46 1.01
N ALA A 413 0.79 11.90 1.84
CA ALA A 413 0.53 12.12 3.25
C ALA A 413 1.20 13.38 3.80
N ALA A 414 0.80 13.79 5.01
CA ALA A 414 1.43 14.84 5.79
C ALA A 414 1.17 14.66 7.30
N GLY A 415 2.07 15.13 8.14
CA GLY A 415 1.87 15.13 9.59
C GLY A 415 2.31 16.43 10.25
N VAL A 416 1.64 16.80 11.33
CA VAL A 416 1.93 18.01 12.11
C VAL A 416 1.99 17.66 13.59
N PHE A 417 3.05 18.11 14.28
CA PHE A 417 3.21 18.00 15.72
C PHE A 417 3.21 19.36 16.37
N THR A 418 2.26 19.62 17.26
CA THR A 418 2.06 20.85 18.02
C THR A 418 1.14 20.59 19.22
N LYS A 419 1.26 21.36 20.29
CA LYS A 419 0.29 21.38 21.40
C LYS A 419 -0.93 22.26 21.11
N ASP A 420 -0.82 23.19 20.17
CA ASP A 420 -1.94 24.02 19.70
C ASP A 420 -2.75 23.29 18.62
N LEU A 421 -3.87 22.68 19.03
CA LEU A 421 -4.78 21.98 18.10
C LEU A 421 -5.36 22.91 17.03
N THR A 422 -5.58 24.20 17.35
CA THR A 422 -6.07 25.17 16.36
C THR A 422 -5.06 25.36 15.25
N ARG A 423 -3.77 25.49 15.59
CA ARG A 423 -2.66 25.48 14.64
C ARG A 423 -2.62 24.17 13.86
N GLY A 424 -2.71 23.04 14.55
CA GLY A 424 -2.69 21.73 13.92
C GLY A 424 -3.73 21.60 12.79
N HIS A 425 -4.99 21.95 13.09
CA HIS A 425 -6.07 21.90 12.09
C HIS A 425 -5.88 22.93 10.97
N ARG A 426 -5.45 24.16 11.28
CA ARG A 426 -5.20 25.18 10.27
C ARG A 426 -4.10 24.75 9.29
N VAL A 427 -2.97 24.27 9.80
CA VAL A 427 -1.84 23.83 8.97
C VAL A 427 -2.24 22.62 8.10
N ILE A 428 -2.88 21.61 8.69
CA ILE A 428 -3.36 20.45 7.92
C ILE A 428 -4.34 20.88 6.82
N GLY A 429 -5.23 21.86 7.08
CA GLY A 429 -6.16 22.39 6.08
C GLY A 429 -5.49 23.00 4.85
N GLU A 430 -4.26 23.51 4.98
CA GLU A 430 -3.49 24.10 3.90
C GLU A 430 -2.55 23.10 3.18
N LEU A 431 -2.30 21.91 3.77
CA LEU A 431 -1.42 20.92 3.17
C LEU A 431 -2.13 20.13 2.07
N LYS A 432 -1.49 20.01 0.91
CA LYS A 432 -2.01 19.33 -0.28
C LYS A 432 -1.64 17.83 -0.24
N ALA A 433 -2.23 17.11 0.71
CA ALA A 433 -2.01 15.67 0.91
C ALA A 433 -3.35 14.95 1.12
N GLY A 434 -3.41 13.68 0.74
CA GLY A 434 -4.65 12.90 0.81
C GLY A 434 -4.90 12.27 2.18
N THR A 435 -3.83 11.95 2.94
CA THR A 435 -3.90 11.38 4.29
C THR A 435 -3.06 12.23 5.24
N CYS A 436 -3.66 12.68 6.34
CA CYS A 436 -2.99 13.63 7.24
C CYS A 436 -3.15 13.24 8.71
N TRP A 437 -2.16 13.58 9.53
CA TRP A 437 -2.15 13.32 10.97
C TRP A 437 -1.80 14.56 11.79
N ILE A 438 -2.39 14.67 12.97
CA ILE A 438 -2.00 15.63 14.01
C ILE A 438 -1.51 14.84 15.23
N ASN A 439 -0.28 15.10 15.67
CA ASN A 439 0.39 14.44 16.79
C ASN A 439 0.49 12.91 16.69
N ALA A 440 0.44 12.39 15.47
CA ALA A 440 0.61 10.98 15.11
C ALA A 440 1.26 10.88 13.73
N TYR A 441 1.69 9.69 13.33
CA TYR A 441 2.17 9.42 11.96
C TYR A 441 1.97 7.94 11.59
N ASN A 442 1.75 7.65 10.28
CA ASN A 442 1.60 6.31 9.69
C ASN A 442 0.51 5.41 10.33
N LEU A 443 -0.47 5.98 11.02
CA LEU A 443 -1.63 5.22 11.50
C LEU A 443 -2.69 5.19 10.39
N THR A 444 -3.03 3.99 9.93
CA THR A 444 -3.94 3.78 8.79
C THR A 444 -5.06 2.80 9.13
N PRO A 445 -5.93 3.13 10.12
CA PRO A 445 -7.08 2.29 10.42
C PRO A 445 -7.99 2.17 9.19
N VAL A 446 -8.58 1.00 9.00
CA VAL A 446 -9.34 0.67 7.78
C VAL A 446 -10.64 1.48 7.63
N GLU A 447 -11.10 2.13 8.68
CA GLU A 447 -12.28 3.00 8.69
C GLU A 447 -12.04 4.35 8.00
N ILE A 448 -10.79 4.80 7.86
CA ILE A 448 -10.45 6.05 7.20
C ILE A 448 -9.94 5.83 5.78
N PRO A 449 -10.26 6.72 4.82
CA PRO A 449 -9.77 6.58 3.47
C PRO A 449 -8.25 6.83 3.42
N PHE A 450 -7.53 5.94 2.74
CA PHE A 450 -6.11 6.08 2.46
C PHE A 450 -5.89 6.38 0.98
N GLY A 451 -5.01 7.32 0.66
CA GLY A 451 -4.62 7.59 -0.73
C GLY A 451 -4.15 9.01 -0.95
N GLY A 452 -3.55 9.23 -2.11
CA GLY A 452 -2.86 10.45 -2.47
C GLY A 452 -3.68 11.44 -3.29
N ALA A 453 -3.10 12.65 -3.38
CA ALA A 453 -3.42 13.69 -4.35
C ALA A 453 -2.22 13.91 -5.28
N LYS A 454 -2.35 14.80 -6.26
CA LYS A 454 -1.31 15.11 -7.24
C LYS A 454 -0.77 13.83 -7.92
N GLN A 455 0.56 13.66 -8.00
CA GLN A 455 1.15 12.46 -8.60
C GLN A 455 1.22 11.23 -7.67
N SER A 456 0.77 11.36 -6.42
CA SER A 456 0.72 10.24 -5.49
C SER A 456 -0.47 9.32 -5.68
N GLY A 457 -1.46 9.67 -6.50
CA GLY A 457 -2.50 8.72 -6.83
C GLY A 457 -3.85 9.30 -7.22
N ILE A 458 -4.77 8.36 -7.54
CA ILE A 458 -6.16 8.60 -7.93
C ILE A 458 -7.03 7.56 -7.23
N GLY A 459 -8.11 7.98 -6.59
CA GLY A 459 -8.98 7.10 -5.81
C GLY A 459 -8.53 6.99 -4.36
N ARG A 460 -9.15 6.05 -3.64
CA ARG A 460 -8.84 5.76 -2.22
C ARG A 460 -8.94 4.26 -1.96
N GLU A 461 -8.07 3.77 -1.13
CA GLU A 461 -8.18 2.47 -0.47
C GLU A 461 -8.87 2.67 0.89
N ASN A 462 -9.39 1.60 1.47
CA ASN A 462 -10.07 1.59 2.77
C ASN A 462 -11.33 2.46 2.87
N SER A 463 -11.99 2.44 4.02
CA SER A 463 -13.27 3.08 4.32
C SER A 463 -14.38 2.78 3.30
N LEU A 464 -15.55 3.34 3.50
CA LEU A 464 -16.65 3.26 2.53
C LEU A 464 -16.30 3.86 1.16
N ALA A 465 -15.29 4.74 1.10
CA ALA A 465 -14.84 5.35 -0.15
C ALA A 465 -14.34 4.29 -1.15
N ALA A 466 -13.65 3.25 -0.68
CA ALA A 466 -13.16 2.17 -1.53
C ALA A 466 -14.31 1.42 -2.25
N LEU A 467 -15.45 1.19 -1.59
CA LEU A 467 -16.60 0.54 -2.20
C LEU A 467 -17.13 1.31 -3.42
N SER A 468 -17.07 2.65 -3.37
CA SER A 468 -17.46 3.50 -4.51
C SER A 468 -16.54 3.31 -5.71
N HIS A 469 -15.25 3.01 -5.48
CA HIS A 469 -14.29 2.73 -6.55
C HIS A 469 -14.40 1.33 -7.15
N TYR A 470 -15.12 0.41 -6.49
CA TYR A 470 -15.38 -0.96 -6.97
C TYR A 470 -16.84 -1.18 -7.38
N SER A 471 -17.61 -0.10 -7.59
CA SER A 471 -19.00 -0.14 -8.03
C SER A 471 -19.29 1.00 -9.00
N GLN A 472 -20.37 0.85 -9.76
CA GLN A 472 -20.97 1.91 -10.56
C GLN A 472 -22.41 2.15 -10.14
N LEU A 473 -22.88 3.39 -10.29
CA LEU A 473 -24.26 3.77 -10.04
C LEU A 473 -25.09 3.61 -11.31
N LYS A 474 -26.22 2.92 -11.19
CA LYS A 474 -27.31 2.93 -12.15
C LYS A 474 -28.45 3.77 -11.62
N SER A 475 -28.89 4.78 -12.35
CA SER A 475 -30.07 5.57 -12.01
C SER A 475 -31.30 5.01 -12.71
N VAL A 476 -32.40 4.90 -11.97
CA VAL A 476 -33.68 4.47 -12.48
C VAL A 476 -34.71 5.55 -12.15
N TYR A 477 -35.31 6.13 -13.17
CA TYR A 477 -36.44 7.05 -13.05
C TYR A 477 -37.74 6.26 -13.24
N VAL A 478 -38.70 6.48 -12.38
CA VAL A 478 -40.01 5.83 -12.43
C VAL A 478 -41.06 6.91 -12.59
N GLU A 479 -41.71 6.94 -13.77
CA GLU A 479 -42.88 7.76 -14.02
C GLU A 479 -44.11 7.08 -13.46
N THR A 480 -44.97 7.83 -12.74
CA THR A 480 -46.21 7.33 -12.16
C THR A 480 -47.46 7.76 -12.93
N GLY A 481 -47.30 8.62 -13.92
CA GLY A 481 -48.35 9.05 -14.85
C GLY A 481 -48.06 8.66 -16.30
N ASP A 482 -48.82 9.21 -17.21
CA ASP A 482 -48.63 9.00 -18.65
C ASP A 482 -47.45 9.80 -19.19
N VAL A 483 -46.68 9.20 -20.05
CA VAL A 483 -45.60 9.90 -20.74
C VAL A 483 -46.19 10.94 -21.70
N GLN A 484 -45.89 12.20 -21.47
CA GLN A 484 -46.30 13.30 -22.37
C GLN A 484 -45.32 13.36 -23.52
N SER A 485 -45.77 12.90 -24.70
CA SER A 485 -44.97 13.00 -25.93
C SER A 485 -45.41 14.22 -26.75
N PRO A 486 -44.48 15.00 -27.28
CA PRO A 486 -44.81 16.08 -28.22
C PRO A 486 -45.10 15.61 -29.63
N TYR A 487 -45.04 14.30 -29.90
CA TYR A 487 -45.23 13.66 -31.19
C TYR A 487 -46.55 12.90 -31.27
#